data_cfd65bc12a03b9dff0c5d0d5acf1fa84
#
_entry.id   cfd65bc12a03b9dff0c5d0d5acf1fa84
#
_cell.length_a   1.000
_cell.length_b   1.000
_cell.length_c   1.000
_cell.angle_alpha   90.00
_cell.angle_beta   90.00
_cell.angle_gamma   90.00
#
_symmetry.space_group_name_H-M   'P 1'
#
loop_
_entity.id
_entity.type
_entity.pdbx_description
1 polymer ?
#
loop_
_entity_poly.entity_id
_entity_poly.type
_entity_poly.pdbx_seq_one_letter_code
_entity_poly.pdbx_strand_id
1 'polypeptide(L)'
;MERASEALFALKPVSFRYKKEIDPARSPDFGLIAEDVVTVNPDLVARDEEGNIVTVRYQAVNAMLLNEFLKEHKKVEEQQASIAELKSTVAQQKNDFQAKVAHQQEQIEALTAGLQKMSAQLEVSKTAPQVVNNNQITQPGR
;
A
#
# COMPACT_ATOMS: atom_id res chain seq x y z
N MET A 1 -25.24 -12.86 13.58
CA MET A 1 -24.27 -13.80 12.98
C MET A 1 -22.85 -13.23 12.89
N GLU A 2 -22.69 -11.92 12.94
CA GLU A 2 -21.41 -11.23 12.65
C GLU A 2 -20.17 -11.70 13.43
N ARG A 3 -20.31 -11.93 14.75
CA ARG A 3 -19.17 -12.43 15.56
C ARG A 3 -19.13 -13.96 15.67
N ALA A 4 -20.27 -14.63 15.51
CA ALA A 4 -20.34 -16.07 15.68
C ALA A 4 -19.56 -16.82 14.59
N SER A 5 -19.54 -16.27 13.36
CA SER A 5 -18.82 -16.87 12.22
C SER A 5 -17.30 -16.74 12.31
N GLU A 6 -16.78 -15.82 13.13
CA GLU A 6 -15.32 -15.69 13.36
C GLU A 6 -14.74 -16.96 14.04
N ALA A 7 -15.56 -17.75 14.71
CA ALA A 7 -15.14 -19.04 15.26
C ALA A 7 -14.58 -20.01 14.19
N LEU A 8 -14.99 -19.85 12.92
CA LEU A 8 -14.46 -20.65 11.82
C LEU A 8 -12.96 -20.56 11.65
N PHE A 9 -12.35 -19.41 11.93
CA PHE A 9 -10.91 -19.22 11.81
C PHE A 9 -10.08 -20.03 12.82
N ALA A 10 -10.72 -20.53 13.87
CA ALA A 10 -10.08 -21.41 14.84
C ALA A 10 -10.29 -22.90 14.55
N LEU A 11 -11.14 -23.26 13.59
CA LEU A 11 -11.36 -24.65 13.17
C LEU A 11 -10.15 -25.14 12.38
N LYS A 12 -9.82 -26.44 12.55
CA LYS A 12 -8.69 -27.10 11.90
C LYS A 12 -9.17 -28.19 10.97
N PRO A 13 -9.24 -27.97 9.67
CA PRO A 13 -9.52 -29.04 8.70
C PRO A 13 -8.43 -30.10 8.74
N VAL A 14 -8.84 -31.37 8.64
CA VAL A 14 -7.93 -32.52 8.61
C VAL A 14 -8.19 -33.38 7.38
N SER A 15 -7.18 -34.08 6.92
CA SER A 15 -7.33 -35.18 5.98
C SER A 15 -7.35 -36.50 6.74
N PHE A 16 -8.24 -37.40 6.39
CA PHE A 16 -8.36 -38.68 7.05
C PHE A 16 -8.69 -39.80 6.05
N ARG A 17 -8.69 -41.04 6.53
CA ARG A 17 -9.17 -42.20 5.79
C ARG A 17 -10.10 -43.00 6.69
N TYR A 18 -11.22 -43.42 6.16
CA TYR A 18 -12.13 -44.28 6.89
C TYR A 18 -11.47 -45.63 7.22
N LYS A 19 -11.95 -46.25 8.29
CA LYS A 19 -11.62 -47.63 8.61
C LYS A 19 -12.14 -48.54 7.50
N LYS A 20 -11.45 -49.70 7.26
CA LYS A 20 -11.82 -50.62 6.19
C LYS A 20 -13.26 -51.17 6.31
N GLU A 21 -13.79 -51.22 7.51
CA GLU A 21 -15.14 -51.67 7.80
C GLU A 21 -16.21 -50.66 7.27
N ILE A 22 -15.83 -49.39 7.11
CA ILE A 22 -16.70 -48.32 6.61
C ILE A 22 -16.47 -48.10 5.12
N ASP A 23 -15.20 -47.98 4.72
CA ASP A 23 -14.75 -47.84 3.32
C ASP A 23 -13.61 -48.83 3.04
N PRO A 24 -13.87 -49.97 2.35
CA PRO A 24 -12.86 -50.93 1.98
C PRO A 24 -11.71 -50.38 1.14
N ALA A 25 -11.99 -49.37 0.32
CA ALA A 25 -11.01 -48.66 -0.52
C ALA A 25 -10.11 -47.73 0.28
N ARG A 26 -10.52 -47.33 1.48
CA ARG A 26 -9.86 -46.34 2.33
C ARG A 26 -9.53 -45.05 1.59
N SER A 27 -10.49 -44.55 0.84
CA SER A 27 -10.36 -43.31 0.09
C SER A 27 -9.97 -42.17 1.02
N PRO A 28 -9.09 -41.25 0.59
CA PRO A 28 -8.80 -40.07 1.37
C PRO A 28 -10.01 -39.13 1.37
N ASP A 29 -10.27 -38.51 2.50
CA ASP A 29 -11.36 -37.56 2.68
C ASP A 29 -10.90 -36.40 3.57
N PHE A 30 -11.69 -35.34 3.62
CA PHE A 30 -11.41 -34.13 4.38
C PHE A 30 -12.57 -33.84 5.31
N GLY A 31 -12.26 -33.31 6.48
CA GLY A 31 -13.31 -32.98 7.44
C GLY A 31 -12.78 -32.25 8.66
N LEU A 32 -13.64 -32.20 9.68
CA LEU A 32 -13.33 -31.64 10.98
C LEU A 32 -13.51 -32.73 12.04
N ILE A 33 -12.64 -32.70 13.04
CA ILE A 33 -12.79 -33.58 14.22
C ILE A 33 -13.78 -32.94 15.16
N ALA A 34 -14.89 -33.62 15.44
CA ALA A 34 -16.00 -33.06 16.22
C ALA A 34 -15.58 -32.71 17.66
N GLU A 35 -14.67 -33.48 18.25
CA GLU A 35 -14.08 -33.22 19.57
C GLU A 35 -13.23 -31.95 19.60
N ASP A 36 -12.57 -31.59 18.51
CA ASP A 36 -11.85 -30.34 18.40
C ASP A 36 -12.81 -29.17 18.16
N VAL A 37 -13.82 -29.38 17.30
CA VAL A 37 -14.83 -28.36 16.99
C VAL A 37 -15.58 -27.92 18.24
N VAL A 38 -15.94 -28.83 19.13
CA VAL A 38 -16.67 -28.51 20.38
C VAL A 38 -15.87 -27.59 21.30
N THR A 39 -14.55 -27.67 21.27
CA THR A 39 -13.69 -26.77 22.07
C THR A 39 -13.66 -25.34 21.54
N VAL A 40 -13.91 -25.16 20.23
CA VAL A 40 -13.98 -23.86 19.58
C VAL A 40 -15.40 -23.28 19.70
N ASN A 41 -16.41 -24.05 19.34
CA ASN A 41 -17.81 -23.66 19.44
C ASN A 41 -18.72 -24.87 19.63
N PRO A 42 -19.29 -25.05 20.82
CA PRO A 42 -20.17 -26.17 21.14
C PRO A 42 -21.45 -26.27 20.25
N ASP A 43 -21.90 -25.14 19.70
CA ASP A 43 -23.12 -25.11 18.85
C ASP A 43 -22.86 -25.70 17.45
N LEU A 44 -21.60 -25.96 17.09
CA LEU A 44 -21.24 -26.55 15.80
C LEU A 44 -21.19 -28.09 15.82
N VAL A 45 -21.51 -28.71 16.92
CA VAL A 45 -21.62 -30.18 17.00
C VAL A 45 -23.07 -30.64 17.28
N ALA A 46 -23.41 -31.79 16.73
CA ALA A 46 -24.63 -32.48 17.09
C ALA A 46 -24.34 -33.51 18.20
N ARG A 47 -25.26 -33.65 19.13
CA ARG A 47 -25.20 -34.62 20.24
C ARG A 47 -26.37 -35.55 20.18
N ASP A 48 -26.17 -36.75 20.71
CA ASP A 48 -27.25 -37.71 20.94
C ASP A 48 -28.10 -37.37 22.21
N GLU A 49 -29.08 -38.24 22.55
CA GLU A 49 -29.93 -38.07 23.71
C GLU A 49 -29.14 -38.19 25.04
N GLU A 50 -28.03 -38.92 25.03
CA GLU A 50 -27.13 -39.08 26.17
C GLU A 50 -26.13 -37.94 26.30
N GLY A 51 -26.08 -37.01 25.30
CA GLY A 51 -25.17 -35.85 25.29
C GLY A 51 -23.81 -36.11 24.66
N ASN A 52 -23.58 -37.30 24.09
CA ASN A 52 -22.32 -37.62 23.39
C ASN A 52 -22.22 -36.85 22.05
N ILE A 53 -21.02 -36.49 21.66
CA ILE A 53 -20.76 -35.83 20.38
C ILE A 53 -20.91 -36.87 19.25
N VAL A 54 -21.79 -36.60 18.28
CA VAL A 54 -22.07 -37.50 17.16
C VAL A 54 -21.38 -37.03 15.88
N THR A 55 -21.49 -35.74 15.55
CA THR A 55 -20.96 -35.18 14.30
C THR A 55 -20.89 -33.67 14.34
N VAL A 56 -20.18 -33.11 13.34
CA VAL A 56 -20.13 -31.66 13.08
C VAL A 56 -21.40 -31.24 12.32
N ARG A 57 -21.98 -30.10 12.70
CA ARG A 57 -23.13 -29.49 12.03
C ARG A 57 -22.64 -28.70 10.78
N TYR A 58 -22.26 -29.41 9.72
CA TYR A 58 -21.71 -28.81 8.50
C TYR A 58 -22.65 -27.78 7.85
N GLN A 59 -23.96 -27.89 7.99
CA GLN A 59 -24.90 -26.86 7.50
C GLN A 59 -24.65 -25.51 8.21
N ALA A 60 -24.42 -25.55 9.52
CA ALA A 60 -24.10 -24.34 10.28
C ALA A 60 -22.71 -23.79 9.88
N VAL A 61 -21.71 -24.65 9.74
CA VAL A 61 -20.38 -24.29 9.24
C VAL A 61 -20.47 -23.63 7.85
N ASN A 62 -21.24 -24.22 6.93
CA ASN A 62 -21.41 -23.67 5.58
C ASN A 62 -22.10 -22.30 5.60
N ALA A 63 -23.12 -22.09 6.44
CA ALA A 63 -23.77 -20.80 6.58
C ALA A 63 -22.83 -19.72 7.14
N MET A 64 -22.00 -20.10 8.12
CA MET A 64 -20.96 -19.21 8.67
C MET A 64 -19.88 -18.90 7.63
N LEU A 65 -19.44 -19.89 6.86
CA LEU A 65 -18.48 -19.72 5.76
C LEU A 65 -18.99 -18.74 4.71
N LEU A 66 -20.26 -18.84 4.33
CA LEU A 66 -20.89 -17.89 3.41
C LEU A 66 -20.87 -16.47 4.00
N ASN A 67 -21.15 -16.32 5.31
CA ASN A 67 -21.10 -15.01 5.96
C ASN A 67 -19.70 -14.39 5.94
N GLU A 68 -18.66 -15.17 6.24
CA GLU A 68 -17.29 -14.69 6.17
C GLU A 68 -16.85 -14.38 4.73
N PHE A 69 -17.25 -15.22 3.77
CA PHE A 69 -16.99 -14.97 2.36
C PHE A 69 -17.60 -13.63 1.89
N LEU A 70 -18.83 -13.34 2.27
CA LEU A 70 -19.49 -12.07 1.91
C LEU A 70 -18.80 -10.87 2.56
N LYS A 71 -18.32 -10.99 3.80
CA LYS A 71 -17.53 -9.95 4.46
C LYS A 71 -16.21 -9.69 3.72
N GLU A 72 -15.48 -10.75 3.40
CA GLU A 72 -14.22 -10.62 2.66
C GLU A 72 -14.43 -10.08 1.24
N HIS A 73 -15.52 -10.48 0.57
CA HIS A 73 -15.86 -9.95 -0.74
C HIS A 73 -16.06 -8.42 -0.69
N LYS A 74 -16.85 -7.95 0.28
CA LYS A 74 -17.05 -6.50 0.48
C LYS A 74 -15.75 -5.77 0.77
N LYS A 75 -14.89 -6.34 1.61
CA LYS A 75 -13.58 -5.77 1.94
C LYS A 75 -12.66 -5.69 0.72
N VAL A 76 -12.69 -6.70 -0.15
CA VAL A 76 -11.95 -6.69 -1.42
C VAL A 76 -12.45 -5.57 -2.33
N GLU A 77 -13.76 -5.35 -2.44
CA GLU A 77 -14.31 -4.24 -3.22
C GLU A 77 -13.86 -2.88 -2.69
N GLU A 78 -13.89 -2.68 -1.37
CA GLU A 78 -13.40 -1.45 -0.72
C GLU A 78 -11.90 -1.24 -0.94
N GLN A 79 -11.11 -2.31 -0.88
CA GLN A 79 -9.67 -2.27 -1.16
C GLN A 79 -9.39 -1.93 -2.63
N GLN A 80 -10.16 -2.48 -3.57
CA GLN A 80 -10.01 -2.15 -5.00
C GLN A 80 -10.31 -0.68 -5.29
N ALA A 81 -11.35 -0.12 -4.66
CA ALA A 81 -11.66 1.31 -4.76
C ALA A 81 -10.51 2.17 -4.21
N SER A 82 -9.98 1.84 -3.03
CA SER A 82 -8.84 2.54 -2.42
C SER A 82 -7.57 2.46 -3.28
N ILE A 83 -7.30 1.30 -3.88
CA ILE A 83 -6.15 1.13 -4.79
C ILE A 83 -6.30 2.00 -6.04
N ALA A 84 -7.51 2.11 -6.60
CA ALA A 84 -7.77 2.95 -7.76
C ALA A 84 -7.54 4.43 -7.43
N GLU A 85 -8.01 4.90 -6.29
CA GLU A 85 -7.80 6.27 -5.79
C GLU A 85 -6.30 6.56 -5.56
N LEU A 86 -5.59 5.65 -4.89
CA LEU A 86 -4.15 5.79 -4.65
C LEU A 86 -3.36 5.85 -5.96
N LYS A 87 -3.69 5.02 -6.95
CA LYS A 87 -3.06 5.07 -8.28
C LYS A 87 -3.26 6.42 -8.95
N SER A 88 -4.46 6.98 -8.89
CA SER A 88 -4.77 8.31 -9.43
C SER A 88 -3.95 9.40 -8.73
N THR A 89 -3.89 9.37 -7.40
CA THR A 89 -3.13 10.32 -6.59
C THR A 89 -1.62 10.26 -6.90
N VAL A 90 -1.07 9.06 -7.02
CA VAL A 90 0.36 8.88 -7.38
C VAL A 90 0.65 9.41 -8.78
N ALA A 91 -0.26 9.17 -9.74
CA ALA A 91 -0.09 9.70 -11.10
C ALA A 91 -0.11 11.23 -11.12
N GLN A 92 -1.00 11.85 -10.35
CA GLN A 92 -1.07 13.30 -10.22
C GLN A 92 0.18 13.87 -9.55
N GLN A 93 0.62 13.29 -8.43
CA GLN A 93 1.86 13.70 -7.74
C GLN A 93 3.09 13.62 -8.65
N LYS A 94 3.16 12.55 -9.47
CA LYS A 94 4.25 12.42 -10.45
C LYS A 94 4.26 13.56 -11.46
N ASN A 95 3.10 13.91 -12.00
CA ASN A 95 2.96 15.02 -12.96
C ASN A 95 3.32 16.37 -12.32
N ASP A 96 2.82 16.63 -11.12
CA ASP A 96 3.12 17.84 -10.35
C ASP A 96 4.61 17.95 -10.02
N PHE A 97 5.24 16.84 -9.66
CA PHE A 97 6.67 16.80 -9.41
C PHE A 97 7.49 17.09 -10.68
N GLN A 98 7.11 16.48 -11.81
CA GLN A 98 7.78 16.74 -13.08
C GLN A 98 7.65 18.21 -13.50
N ALA A 99 6.48 18.81 -13.34
CA ALA A 99 6.26 20.23 -13.64
C ALA A 99 7.12 21.14 -12.74
N LYS A 100 7.22 20.83 -11.44
CA LYS A 100 8.08 21.58 -10.51
C LYS A 100 9.56 21.46 -10.87
N VAL A 101 10.03 20.26 -11.22
CA VAL A 101 11.43 20.06 -11.64
C VAL A 101 11.74 20.82 -12.92
N ALA A 102 10.85 20.79 -13.92
CA ALA A 102 11.02 21.57 -15.16
C ALA A 102 11.10 23.07 -14.87
N HIS A 103 10.21 23.59 -14.05
CA HIS A 103 10.23 25.01 -13.64
C HIS A 103 11.52 25.40 -12.89
N GLN A 104 12.00 24.55 -11.99
CA GLN A 104 13.27 24.78 -11.29
C GLN A 104 14.45 24.77 -12.25
N GLN A 105 14.44 23.90 -13.25
CA GLN A 105 15.48 23.85 -14.27
C GLN A 105 15.52 25.15 -15.07
N GLU A 106 14.38 25.68 -15.51
CA GLU A 106 14.29 26.98 -16.19
C GLU A 106 14.84 28.13 -15.33
N GLN A 107 14.54 28.14 -14.03
CA GLN A 107 15.06 29.14 -13.10
C GLN A 107 16.58 29.05 -12.95
N ILE A 108 17.11 27.83 -12.85
CA ILE A 108 18.58 27.61 -12.77
C ILE A 108 19.26 28.11 -14.05
N GLU A 109 18.71 27.83 -15.22
CA GLU A 109 19.25 28.29 -16.50
C GLU A 109 19.23 29.83 -16.60
N ALA A 110 18.12 30.45 -16.21
CA ALA A 110 18.01 31.92 -16.19
C ALA A 110 19.01 32.58 -15.24
N LEU A 111 19.18 32.02 -14.03
CA LEU A 111 20.14 32.50 -13.05
C LEU A 111 21.59 32.31 -13.55
N THR A 112 21.91 31.20 -14.15
CA THR A 112 23.23 30.90 -14.72
C THR A 112 23.56 31.85 -15.85
N ALA A 113 22.62 32.12 -16.75
CA ALA A 113 22.80 33.10 -17.82
C ALA A 113 22.97 34.54 -17.27
N GLY A 114 22.25 34.89 -16.21
CA GLY A 114 22.42 36.18 -15.50
C GLY A 114 23.80 36.32 -14.89
N LEU A 115 24.29 35.30 -14.20
CA LEU A 115 25.65 35.29 -13.63
C LEU A 115 26.73 35.40 -14.69
N GLN A 116 26.59 34.70 -15.82
CA GLN A 116 27.54 34.81 -16.94
C GLN A 116 27.59 36.22 -17.51
N LYS A 117 26.45 36.89 -17.71
CA LYS A 117 26.37 38.29 -18.16
C LYS A 117 27.07 39.25 -17.18
N MET A 118 26.81 39.10 -15.88
CA MET A 118 27.43 39.92 -14.85
C MET A 118 28.97 39.71 -14.81
N SER A 119 29.42 38.47 -14.91
CA SER A 119 30.85 38.14 -14.96
C SER A 119 31.54 38.82 -16.17
N ALA A 120 30.92 38.73 -17.35
CA ALA A 120 31.45 39.38 -18.56
C ALA A 120 31.51 40.91 -18.42
N GLN A 121 30.49 41.54 -17.81
CA GLN A 121 30.48 42.99 -17.57
C GLN A 121 31.57 43.41 -16.59
N LEU A 122 31.83 42.61 -15.54
CA LEU A 122 32.91 42.89 -14.59
C LEU A 122 34.29 42.80 -15.25
N GLU A 123 34.52 41.87 -16.17
CA GLU A 123 35.78 41.76 -16.90
C GLU A 123 35.99 42.97 -17.84
N VAL A 124 34.94 43.38 -18.56
CA VAL A 124 35.03 44.56 -19.42
C VAL A 124 35.30 45.83 -18.61
N SER A 125 34.70 46.00 -17.43
CA SER A 125 34.93 47.17 -16.58
C SER A 125 36.35 47.19 -15.97
N LYS A 126 37.00 46.04 -15.78
CA LYS A 126 38.40 45.94 -15.32
C LYS A 126 39.41 46.28 -16.43
N THR A 127 39.04 46.09 -17.69
CA THR A 127 39.92 46.37 -18.86
C THR A 127 39.75 47.80 -19.44
N ALA A 128 38.77 48.57 -18.94
CA ALA A 128 38.62 49.97 -19.35
C ALA A 128 39.81 50.79 -18.82
N PRO A 129 40.58 51.51 -19.68
CA PRO A 129 41.71 52.34 -19.23
C PRO A 129 41.20 53.50 -18.34
N GLN A 130 41.81 53.63 -17.15
CA GLN A 130 41.61 54.82 -16.32
C GLN A 130 42.15 56.02 -17.04
N VAL A 131 41.32 56.90 -17.54
CA VAL A 131 41.72 58.20 -18.04
C VAL A 131 42.11 59.06 -16.82
N VAL A 132 43.39 59.11 -16.54
CA VAL A 132 43.95 60.02 -15.55
C VAL A 132 43.88 61.44 -16.15
N ASN A 133 42.90 62.24 -15.72
CA ASN A 133 42.77 63.65 -16.04
C ASN A 133 43.89 64.42 -15.25
N ASN A 134 45.07 64.55 -15.82
CA ASN A 134 46.14 65.38 -15.29
C ASN A 134 45.84 66.84 -15.69
N ASN A 135 45.06 67.53 -14.94
CA ASN A 135 44.84 68.97 -15.11
C ASN A 135 46.01 69.70 -14.37
N GLN A 136 47.16 69.83 -15.04
CA GLN A 136 48.18 70.75 -14.59
C GLN A 136 47.72 72.20 -14.82
N ILE A 137 47.36 72.83 -13.72
CA ILE A 137 47.19 74.30 -13.68
C ILE A 137 48.61 74.90 -13.73
N THR A 138 49.04 75.38 -14.88
CA THR A 138 50.15 76.30 -15.03
C THR A 138 49.66 77.66 -14.54
N GLN A 139 50.22 78.12 -13.45
CA GLN A 139 50.21 79.59 -13.09
C GLN A 139 51.20 80.33 -13.88
N PRO A 140 50.89 81.48 -14.51
CA PRO A 140 51.85 82.40 -14.98
C PRO A 140 52.30 83.29 -13.82
N GLY A 141 53.58 83.42 -13.62
CA GLY A 141 54.17 84.34 -12.67
C GLY A 141 54.05 85.83 -13.10
N ARG A 142 53.77 86.56 -12.10
CA ARG A 142 54.39 87.83 -11.75
C ARG A 142 53.73 88.42 -10.53
#